data_47897d080fcc7cb9bff88d94b11bdb8c
#
_entry.id   47897d080fcc7cb9bff88d94b11bdb8c
#
_cell.length_a   1.000
_cell.length_b   1.000
_cell.length_c   1.000
_cell.angle_alpha   90.00
_cell.angle_beta   90.00
_cell.angle_gamma   90.00
#
_symmetry.space_group_name_H-M   'P 1'
#
loop_
_entity.id
_entity.type
_entity.pdbx_description
1 polymer ?
#
loop_
_entity_poly.entity_id
_entity_poly.type
_entity_poly.pdbx_seq_one_letter_code
_entity_poly.pdbx_strand_id
1 'polypeptide(L)'
;YLAAKSEADHYNRELQREQEEIDTVPDVEAAEIADILSQYGLGPAEYGPVVASLRGNPAAWLEFMMRFELGLERPEPRRALVSAATIALSYVAGGL
;
A
#
# COMPACT_ATOMS: atom_id res chain seq x y z
N TYR A 1 13.29 7.90 -18.27
CA TYR A 1 12.99 6.61 -18.92
C TYR A 1 13.58 5.43 -18.14
N LEU A 2 14.86 5.46 -17.92
CA LEU A 2 15.55 4.41 -17.15
C LEU A 2 15.05 4.35 -15.70
N ALA A 3 14.78 5.52 -15.12
CA ALA A 3 14.27 5.60 -13.75
C ALA A 3 12.91 4.91 -13.61
N ALA A 4 12.00 5.13 -14.57
CA ALA A 4 10.68 4.53 -14.55
C ALA A 4 10.76 3.01 -14.64
N LYS A 5 11.67 2.48 -15.46
CA LYS A 5 11.88 1.05 -15.59
C LYS A 5 12.45 0.45 -14.30
N SER A 6 13.41 1.15 -13.67
CA SER A 6 13.99 0.74 -12.39
C SER A 6 12.95 0.69 -11.29
N GLU A 7 12.04 1.66 -11.24
CA GLU A 7 10.97 1.70 -10.24
C GLU A 7 10.01 0.52 -10.42
N ALA A 8 9.65 0.21 -11.66
CA ALA A 8 8.78 -0.91 -11.95
C ALA A 8 9.45 -2.25 -11.59
N ASP A 9 10.74 -2.40 -11.90
CA ASP A 9 11.49 -3.60 -11.56
C ASP A 9 11.60 -3.77 -10.03
N HIS A 10 11.86 -2.68 -9.33
CA HIS A 10 11.93 -2.68 -7.87
C HIS A 10 10.58 -3.07 -7.27
N TYR A 11 9.50 -2.47 -7.74
CA TYR A 11 8.15 -2.78 -7.29
C TYR A 11 7.84 -4.26 -7.48
N ASN A 12 8.12 -4.80 -8.67
CA ASN A 12 7.83 -6.20 -8.97
C ASN A 12 8.63 -7.17 -8.10
N ARG A 13 9.88 -6.87 -7.79
CA ARG A 13 10.69 -7.70 -6.90
C ARG A 13 10.14 -7.70 -5.49
N GLU A 14 9.76 -6.53 -4.97
CA GLU A 14 9.18 -6.42 -3.64
C GLU A 14 7.81 -7.10 -3.58
N LEU A 15 7.03 -7.00 -4.66
CA LEU A 15 5.74 -7.67 -4.77
C LEU A 15 5.88 -9.18 -4.64
N GLN A 16 6.84 -9.77 -5.33
CA GLN A 16 7.10 -11.20 -5.25
C GLN A 16 7.58 -11.61 -3.87
N ARG A 17 8.47 -10.83 -3.27
CA ARG A 17 8.98 -11.10 -1.93
C ARG A 17 7.86 -11.06 -0.90
N GLU A 18 7.02 -10.04 -0.95
CA GLU A 18 5.92 -9.89 -0.01
C GLU A 18 4.88 -11.01 -0.18
N GLN A 19 4.59 -11.39 -1.43
CA GLN A 19 3.68 -12.50 -1.69
C GLN A 19 4.22 -13.80 -1.09
N GLU A 20 5.51 -14.04 -1.22
CA GLU A 20 6.15 -15.21 -0.65
C GLU A 20 6.08 -15.20 0.88
N GLU A 21 6.26 -14.06 1.52
CA GLU A 21 6.14 -13.93 2.96
C GLU A 21 4.71 -14.18 3.44
N ILE A 22 3.71 -13.67 2.72
CA ILE A 22 2.30 -13.94 3.03
C ILE A 22 2.00 -15.43 2.94
N ASP A 23 2.58 -16.12 1.95
CA ASP A 23 2.36 -17.55 1.76
C ASP A 23 3.08 -18.40 2.80
N THR A 24 4.26 -17.98 3.25
CA THR A 24 5.11 -18.78 4.14
C THR A 24 4.96 -18.43 5.62
N VAL A 25 4.77 -17.15 5.94
CA VAL A 25 4.64 -16.68 7.33
C VAL A 25 3.44 -15.75 7.50
N PRO A 26 2.22 -16.25 7.19
CA PRO A 26 1.02 -15.40 7.21
C PRO A 26 0.72 -14.79 8.57
N ASP A 27 1.01 -15.48 9.66
CA ASP A 27 0.74 -14.95 11.00
C ASP A 27 1.63 -13.76 11.33
N VAL A 28 2.88 -13.80 10.89
CA VAL A 28 3.82 -12.69 11.07
C VAL A 28 3.36 -11.48 10.27
N GLU A 29 2.97 -11.71 9.02
CA GLU A 29 2.48 -10.64 8.16
C GLU A 29 1.18 -10.02 8.67
N ALA A 30 0.28 -10.83 9.22
CA ALA A 30 -0.94 -10.33 9.84
C ALA A 30 -0.63 -9.47 11.07
N ALA A 31 0.36 -9.86 11.87
CA ALA A 31 0.80 -9.07 13.03
C ALA A 31 1.36 -7.72 12.59
N GLU A 32 2.01 -7.65 11.45
CA GLU A 32 2.51 -6.39 10.90
C GLU A 32 1.38 -5.44 10.52
N ILE A 33 0.26 -5.96 9.99
CA ILE A 33 -0.93 -5.14 9.73
C ILE A 33 -1.43 -4.52 11.04
N ALA A 34 -1.55 -5.33 12.08
CA ALA A 34 -2.00 -4.86 13.38
C ALA A 34 -1.09 -3.76 13.93
N ASP A 35 0.22 -3.93 13.78
CA ASP A 35 1.20 -2.95 14.22
C ASP A 35 1.04 -1.63 13.46
N ILE A 36 0.89 -1.69 12.13
CA ILE A 36 0.69 -0.51 11.30
C ILE A 36 -0.56 0.25 11.74
N LEU A 37 -1.68 -0.46 11.88
CA LEU A 37 -2.94 0.16 12.27
C LEU A 37 -2.91 0.73 13.68
N SER A 38 -2.20 0.09 14.60
CA SER A 38 -2.05 0.60 15.96
C SER A 38 -1.31 1.95 15.99
N GLN A 39 -0.42 2.18 15.03
CA GLN A 39 0.27 3.46 14.91
C GLN A 39 -0.67 4.60 14.54
N TYR A 40 -1.83 4.29 13.98
CA TYR A 40 -2.87 5.28 13.68
C TYR A 40 -3.90 5.40 14.80
N GLY A 41 -3.63 4.83 15.95
CA GLY A 41 -4.50 4.94 17.12
C GLY A 41 -5.62 3.92 17.19
N LEU A 42 -5.61 2.90 16.33
CA LEU A 42 -6.61 1.85 16.33
C LEU A 42 -6.27 0.78 17.37
N GLY A 43 -7.27 0.35 18.13
CA GLY A 43 -7.11 -0.73 19.12
C GLY A 43 -7.47 -2.08 18.56
N PRO A 44 -7.21 -3.18 19.32
CA PRO A 44 -7.51 -4.54 18.86
C PRO A 44 -8.95 -4.78 18.43
N ALA A 45 -9.91 -4.13 19.07
CA ALA A 45 -11.32 -4.25 18.69
C ALA A 45 -11.60 -3.62 17.34
N GLU A 46 -10.76 -2.66 16.93
CA GLU A 46 -10.92 -1.92 15.69
C GLU A 46 -10.13 -2.56 14.55
N TYR A 47 -8.87 -2.90 14.78
CA TYR A 47 -8.04 -3.47 13.71
C TYR A 47 -8.27 -4.97 13.52
N GLY A 48 -8.79 -5.69 14.53
CA GLY A 48 -9.03 -7.13 14.44
C GLY A 48 -9.87 -7.52 13.21
N PRO A 49 -11.06 -6.90 13.03
CA PRO A 49 -11.88 -7.18 11.86
C PRO A 49 -11.21 -6.81 10.53
N VAL A 50 -10.41 -5.76 10.52
CA VAL A 50 -9.66 -5.34 9.32
C VAL A 50 -8.62 -6.40 8.95
N VAL A 51 -7.86 -6.86 9.94
CA VAL A 51 -6.86 -7.91 9.73
C VAL A 51 -7.53 -9.18 9.20
N ALA A 52 -8.64 -9.58 9.80
CA ALA A 52 -9.38 -10.77 9.37
C ALA A 52 -9.87 -10.62 7.93
N SER A 53 -10.38 -9.46 7.57
CA SER A 53 -10.84 -9.19 6.21
C SER A 53 -9.72 -9.27 5.19
N LEU A 54 -8.54 -8.71 5.51
CA LEU A 54 -7.38 -8.75 4.62
C LEU A 54 -6.85 -10.18 4.47
N ARG A 55 -6.82 -10.96 5.55
CA ARG A 55 -6.39 -12.36 5.49
C ARG A 55 -7.29 -13.19 4.57
N GLY A 56 -8.56 -12.84 4.49
CA GLY A 56 -9.51 -13.49 3.60
C GLY A 56 -9.45 -13.01 2.16
N ASN A 57 -8.64 -12.00 1.87
CA ASN A 57 -8.49 -11.45 0.52
C ASN A 57 -7.00 -11.23 0.21
N PRO A 58 -6.32 -12.28 -0.27
CA PRO A 58 -4.87 -12.22 -0.50
C PRO A 58 -4.40 -11.08 -1.39
N ALA A 59 -5.16 -10.74 -2.43
CA ALA A 59 -4.80 -9.65 -3.32
C ALA A 59 -4.80 -8.29 -2.61
N ALA A 60 -5.83 -8.04 -1.81
CA ALA A 60 -5.94 -6.81 -1.02
C ALA A 60 -4.87 -6.77 0.07
N TRP A 61 -4.59 -7.90 0.69
CA TRP A 61 -3.56 -8.02 1.72
C TRP A 61 -2.19 -7.67 1.14
N LEU A 62 -1.85 -8.23 -0.01
CA LEU A 62 -0.59 -7.95 -0.68
C LEU A 62 -0.45 -6.46 -1.01
N GLU A 63 -1.50 -5.87 -1.57
CA GLU A 63 -1.50 -4.45 -1.90
C GLU A 63 -1.35 -3.58 -0.65
N PHE A 64 -2.02 -3.93 0.44
CA PHE A 64 -1.90 -3.23 1.71
C PHE A 64 -0.45 -3.22 2.21
N MET A 65 0.21 -4.39 2.19
CA MET A 65 1.60 -4.51 2.66
C MET A 65 2.55 -3.71 1.79
N MET A 66 2.36 -3.74 0.48
CA MET A 66 3.19 -2.95 -0.44
C MET A 66 3.07 -1.46 -0.15
N ARG A 67 1.86 -0.99 0.07
CA ARG A 67 1.60 0.43 0.27
C ARG A 67 2.00 0.92 1.65
N PHE A 68 1.62 0.22 2.70
CA PHE A 68 1.75 0.73 4.08
C PHE A 68 3.01 0.27 4.79
N GLU A 69 3.52 -0.91 4.49
CA GLU A 69 4.77 -1.36 5.08
C GLU A 69 5.98 -0.84 4.33
N LEU A 70 5.97 -0.97 3.02
CA LEU A 70 7.11 -0.64 2.17
C LEU A 70 7.02 0.76 1.57
N GLY A 71 5.87 1.40 1.65
CA GLY A 71 5.65 2.71 1.05
C GLY A 71 5.67 2.70 -0.47
N LEU A 72 5.38 1.53 -1.08
CA LEU A 72 5.44 1.37 -2.52
C LEU A 72 4.03 1.36 -3.11
N GLU A 73 3.84 2.10 -4.19
CA GLU A 73 2.62 2.10 -4.97
C GLU A 73 2.91 1.61 -6.37
N ARG A 74 1.89 0.97 -6.97
CA ARG A 74 2.01 0.52 -8.35
C ARG A 74 2.32 1.72 -9.25
N PRO A 75 3.39 1.67 -10.07
CA PRO A 75 3.70 2.76 -10.99
C PRO A 75 2.62 2.86 -12.07
N GLU A 76 1.91 3.98 -12.07
CA GLU A 76 0.88 4.27 -13.07
C GLU A 76 1.03 5.71 -13.55
N PRO A 77 1.40 5.94 -14.82
CA PRO A 77 1.46 7.29 -15.37
C PRO A 77 0.14 8.02 -15.27
N ARG A 78 -0.96 7.30 -15.44
CA ARG A 78 -2.31 7.88 -15.36
C ARG A 78 -2.60 8.43 -13.97
N ARG A 79 -2.19 7.72 -12.93
CA ARG A 79 -2.37 8.17 -11.55
C ARG A 79 -1.62 9.47 -11.28
N ALA A 80 -0.40 9.58 -11.81
CA ALA A 80 0.39 10.79 -11.67
C ALA A 80 -0.29 11.99 -12.32
N LEU A 81 -0.89 11.79 -13.49
CA LEU A 81 -1.63 12.85 -14.18
C LEU A 81 -2.87 13.30 -13.39
N VAL A 82 -3.61 12.35 -12.84
CA VAL A 82 -4.79 12.64 -12.03
C VAL A 82 -4.40 13.43 -10.77
N SER A 83 -3.34 13.02 -10.10
CA SER A 83 -2.84 13.72 -8.92
C SER A 83 -2.40 15.13 -9.24
N ALA A 84 -1.69 15.35 -10.35
CA ALA A 84 -1.26 16.65 -10.78
C ALA A 84 -2.45 17.56 -11.09
N ALA A 85 -3.46 17.03 -11.78
CA ALA A 85 -4.69 17.76 -12.09
C ALA A 85 -5.43 18.17 -10.82
N THR A 86 -5.55 17.29 -9.86
CA THR A 86 -6.20 17.54 -8.57
C THR A 86 -5.49 18.66 -7.81
N ILE A 87 -4.16 18.64 -7.77
CA ILE A 87 -3.37 19.66 -7.11
C ILE A 87 -3.57 21.01 -7.79
N ALA A 88 -3.56 21.04 -9.13
CA ALA A 88 -3.77 22.26 -9.90
C ALA A 88 -5.13 22.89 -9.62
N LEU A 89 -6.18 22.07 -9.58
CA LEU A 89 -7.52 22.52 -9.28
C LEU A 89 -7.64 23.10 -7.86
N SER A 90 -7.05 22.43 -6.90
CA SER A 90 -7.03 22.89 -5.52
C SER A 90 -6.32 24.21 -5.38
N TYR A 91 -5.23 24.40 -6.10
CA TYR A 91 -4.45 25.64 -6.09
C TYR A 91 -5.24 26.82 -6.67
N VAL A 92 -5.94 26.58 -7.77
CA VAL A 92 -6.79 27.62 -8.39
C VAL A 92 -7.92 28.02 -7.43
N ALA A 93 -8.57 27.06 -6.81
CA ALA A 93 -9.63 27.33 -5.85
C ALA A 93 -9.10 28.14 -4.65
N GLY A 94 -7.91 27.81 -4.18
CA GLY A 94 -7.26 28.52 -3.08
C GLY A 94 -6.84 29.94 -3.44
N GLY A 95 -6.60 30.21 -4.72
CA GLY A 95 -6.21 31.53 -5.23
C GLY A 95 -7.37 32.49 -5.43
N LEU A 96 -8.57 32.00 -5.36
CA LEU A 96 -9.77 32.83 -5.50
C LEU A 96 -10.24 33.32 -4.14
#